data_5143778379313e29d1bd53d28bde8da6
#
_entry.id   5143778379313e29d1bd53d28bde8da6
#
_cell.length_a   1.000
_cell.length_b   1.000
_cell.length_c   1.000
_cell.angle_alpha   90.00
_cell.angle_beta   90.00
_cell.angle_gamma   90.00
#
_symmetry.space_group_name_H-M   'P 1'
#
loop_
_entity.id
_entity.type
_entity.pdbx_description
1 polymer ?
#
loop_
_entity_poly.entity_id
_entity_poly.type
_entity_poly.pdbx_seq_one_letter_code
_entity_poly.pdbx_strand_id
1 'polypeptide(L)' 'MSVRKLLAAIRNNPKDVRFDDACKVAEWLGFEPKGGKGSHRTFSRHGEKTALNFQNRNGRIAFYQARQLIAMMDKYDR' A
#
# COMPACT_ATOMS: atom_id res chain seq x y z
N MET A 1 -4.41 -10.04 -12.07
CA MET A 1 -2.94 -9.85 -11.96
C MET A 1 -2.46 -10.44 -10.65
N SER A 2 -1.35 -11.13 -10.68
CA SER A 2 -0.81 -11.73 -9.46
C SER A 2 -0.20 -10.65 -8.55
N VAL A 3 -0.14 -10.95 -7.25
CA VAL A 3 0.46 -10.01 -6.30
C VAL A 3 1.94 -9.74 -6.65
N ARG A 4 2.66 -10.74 -7.11
CA ARG A 4 4.06 -10.56 -7.51
C ARG A 4 4.21 -9.53 -8.61
N LYS A 5 3.30 -9.53 -9.57
CA LYS A 5 3.31 -8.52 -10.63
C LYS A 5 2.97 -7.14 -10.10
N LEU A 6 2.05 -7.06 -9.13
CA LEU A 6 1.72 -5.78 -8.49
C LEU A 6 2.93 -5.22 -7.74
N LEU A 7 3.64 -6.06 -6.99
CA LEU A 7 4.83 -5.63 -6.27
C LEU A 7 5.87 -5.06 -7.25
N ALA A 8 6.11 -5.76 -8.34
CA ALA A 8 7.06 -5.31 -9.35
C ALA A 8 6.64 -4.00 -9.99
N ALA A 9 5.35 -3.86 -10.31
CA ALA A 9 4.82 -2.64 -10.92
C ALA A 9 4.97 -1.44 -9.99
N ILE A 10 4.69 -1.62 -8.69
CA ILE A 10 4.80 -0.55 -7.71
C ILE A 10 6.26 -0.11 -7.58
N ARG A 11 7.21 -1.04 -7.52
CA ARG A 11 8.62 -0.72 -7.45
C ARG A 11 9.10 0.00 -8.71
N ASN A 12 8.60 -0.43 -9.85
CA ASN A 12 9.03 0.12 -11.13
C ASN A 12 8.52 1.54 -11.35
N ASN A 13 7.31 1.85 -10.87
CA ASN A 13 6.74 3.17 -11.06
C ASN A 13 5.93 3.62 -9.85
N PRO A 14 6.62 4.03 -8.76
CA PRO A 14 5.93 4.43 -7.53
C PRO A 14 5.14 5.74 -7.65
N LYS A 15 5.30 6.46 -8.75
CA LYS A 15 4.54 7.69 -8.98
C LYS A 15 3.18 7.43 -9.62
N ASP A 16 2.92 6.18 -10.02
CA ASP A 16 1.66 5.83 -10.67
C ASP A 16 1.13 4.52 -10.09
N VAL A 17 0.78 4.54 -8.81
CA VAL A 17 0.27 3.37 -8.10
C VAL A 17 -1.23 3.53 -7.88
N ARG A 18 -1.99 2.53 -8.33
CA ARG A 18 -3.44 2.54 -8.16
C ARG A 18 -3.80 2.30 -6.70
N PHE A 19 -4.82 3.04 -6.25
CA PHE A 19 -5.30 2.93 -4.87
C PHE A 19 -5.70 1.48 -4.53
N ASP A 20 -6.46 0.83 -5.41
CA ASP A 20 -6.90 -0.55 -5.16
C ASP A 20 -5.73 -1.52 -5.07
N ASP A 21 -4.72 -1.33 -5.90
CA ASP A 21 -3.53 -2.18 -5.89
C ASP A 21 -2.74 -1.99 -4.59
N ALA A 22 -2.61 -0.74 -4.12
CA ALA A 22 -1.93 -0.45 -2.87
C ALA A 22 -2.61 -1.13 -1.69
N CYS A 23 -3.94 -1.06 -1.64
CA CYS A 23 -4.71 -1.71 -0.58
C CYS A 23 -4.54 -3.23 -0.62
N LYS A 24 -4.57 -3.81 -1.82
CA LYS A 24 -4.39 -5.25 -2.00
C LYS A 24 -3.01 -5.70 -1.51
N VAL A 25 -1.98 -4.96 -1.86
CA VAL A 25 -0.61 -5.29 -1.44
C VAL A 25 -0.46 -5.14 0.07
N ALA A 26 -1.03 -4.07 0.66
CA ALA A 26 -0.98 -3.89 2.11
C ALA A 26 -1.58 -5.09 2.84
N GLU A 27 -2.73 -5.56 2.40
CA GLU A 27 -3.37 -6.73 3.00
C GLU A 27 -2.53 -7.99 2.80
N TRP A 28 -1.93 -8.14 1.62
CA TRP A 28 -1.06 -9.29 1.35
C TRP A 28 0.17 -9.30 2.27
N LEU A 29 0.67 -8.12 2.65
CA LEU A 29 1.78 -7.99 3.58
C LEU A 29 1.38 -8.22 5.04
N GLY A 30 0.12 -8.51 5.32
CA GLY A 30 -0.36 -8.78 6.66
C GLY A 30 -0.91 -7.56 7.38
N PHE A 31 -1.08 -6.44 6.67
CA PHE A 31 -1.72 -5.27 7.25
C PHE A 31 -3.23 -5.43 7.20
N GLU A 32 -3.91 -4.92 8.22
CA GLU A 32 -5.36 -4.97 8.33
C GLU A 32 -5.96 -3.58 8.24
N PRO A 33 -7.12 -3.45 7.57
CA PRO A 33 -7.82 -2.16 7.57
C PRO A 33 -8.21 -1.78 9.00
N LYS A 34 -7.88 -0.53 9.39
CA LYS A 34 -8.18 -0.03 10.74
C LYS A 34 -9.12 1.15 10.75
N GLY A 35 -9.42 1.70 9.61
CA GLY A 35 -10.32 2.83 9.54
C GLY A 35 -10.19 3.55 8.24
N GLY A 36 -10.73 4.74 8.22
CA GLY A 36 -10.75 5.54 7.02
C GLY A 36 -12.16 5.93 6.68
N LYS A 37 -12.29 7.05 6.02
CA LYS A 37 -13.57 7.56 5.56
C LYS A 37 -13.42 8.05 4.13
N GLY A 38 -14.44 7.76 3.33
CA GLY A 38 -14.46 8.23 1.97
C GLY A 38 -13.27 7.71 1.18
N SER A 39 -12.39 8.60 0.75
CA SER A 39 -11.26 8.26 -0.09
C SER A 39 -10.01 7.83 0.70
N HIS A 40 -10.10 7.78 2.04
CA HIS A 40 -8.95 7.40 2.87
C HIS A 40 -9.08 5.98 3.37
N ARG A 41 -7.94 5.28 3.46
CA ARG A 41 -7.85 3.94 4.06
C ARG A 41 -6.59 3.89 4.91
N THR A 42 -6.74 3.41 6.14
CA THR A 42 -5.63 3.22 7.07
C THR A 42 -5.46 1.74 7.33
N PHE A 43 -4.22 1.28 7.29
CA PHE A 43 -3.88 -0.13 7.55
C PHE A 43 -2.82 -0.19 8.62
N SER A 44 -2.90 -1.21 9.47
CA SER A 44 -1.87 -1.46 10.49
C SER A 44 -1.54 -2.95 10.55
N ARG A 45 -0.35 -3.25 11.04
CA ARG A 45 0.12 -4.63 11.18
C ARG A 45 0.63 -4.82 12.59
N HIS A 46 0.27 -5.97 13.19
CA HIS A 46 0.73 -6.29 14.55
C HIS A 46 2.26 -6.29 14.60
N GLY A 47 2.81 -5.59 15.58
CA GLY A 47 4.26 -5.49 15.73
C GLY A 47 4.93 -4.44 14.86
N GLU A 48 4.16 -3.74 14.04
CA GLU A 48 4.69 -2.70 13.18
C GLU A 48 4.22 -1.32 13.66
N LYS A 49 5.17 -0.42 13.93
CA LYS A 49 4.85 0.93 14.42
C LYS A 49 4.25 1.81 13.34
N THR A 50 4.64 1.58 12.10
CA THR A 50 4.22 2.44 10.99
C THR A 50 2.88 1.97 10.45
N ALA A 51 1.89 2.85 10.44
CA ALA A 51 0.63 2.62 9.76
C ALA A 51 0.77 3.05 8.31
N LEU A 52 0.04 2.38 7.44
CA LEU A 52 -0.05 2.78 6.04
C LEU A 52 -1.35 3.54 5.84
N ASN A 53 -1.25 4.73 5.25
CA ASN A 53 -2.40 5.57 4.94
C ASN A 53 -2.42 5.82 3.44
N PHE A 54 -3.53 5.48 2.81
CA PHE A 54 -3.69 5.73 1.38
C PHE A 54 -4.87 6.64 1.16
N GLN A 55 -4.68 7.63 0.30
CA GLN A 55 -5.76 8.49 -0.15
C GLN A 55 -6.00 8.23 -1.63
N ASN A 56 -7.25 7.97 -1.98
CA ASN A 56 -7.63 7.77 -3.37
C ASN A 56 -7.76 9.12 -4.05
N ARG A 57 -6.81 9.44 -4.92
CA ARG A 57 -6.81 10.65 -5.74
C ARG A 57 -6.96 10.23 -7.19
N ASN A 58 -8.18 10.30 -7.69
CA ASN A 58 -8.49 9.87 -9.06
C ASN A 58 -8.00 8.45 -9.36
N GLY A 59 -8.17 7.56 -8.38
CA GLY A 59 -7.78 6.16 -8.51
C GLY A 59 -6.32 5.85 -8.18
N ARG A 60 -5.54 6.85 -7.78
CA ARG A 60 -4.10 6.71 -7.48
C ARG A 60 -3.80 7.15 -6.07
N ILE A 61 -2.68 6.66 -5.51
CA ILE A 61 -2.17 7.15 -4.23
C ILE A 61 -1.02 8.14 -4.49
N ALA A 62 -0.69 8.93 -3.45
CA ALA A 62 0.42 9.87 -3.56
C ALA A 62 1.75 9.14 -3.58
N PHE A 63 2.76 9.77 -4.18
CA PHE A 63 4.09 9.18 -4.29
C PHE A 63 4.68 8.81 -2.93
N TYR A 64 4.54 9.70 -1.92
CA TYR A 64 5.11 9.40 -0.60
C TYR A 64 4.41 8.21 0.05
N GLN A 65 3.14 8.00 -0.24
CA GLN A 65 2.41 6.83 0.26
C GLN A 65 2.90 5.56 -0.41
N ALA A 66 3.19 5.63 -1.70
CA ALA A 66 3.78 4.49 -2.42
C ALA A 66 5.16 4.16 -1.87
N ARG A 67 5.96 5.16 -1.52
CA ARG A 67 7.27 4.93 -0.92
C ARG A 67 7.16 4.24 0.44
N GLN A 68 6.19 4.62 1.25
CA GLN A 68 5.93 3.94 2.53
C GLN A 68 5.54 2.49 2.30
N LEU A 69 4.70 2.23 1.31
CA LEU A 69 4.31 0.87 0.97
C LEU A 69 5.52 0.03 0.53
N ILE A 70 6.39 0.61 -0.29
CA ILE A 70 7.61 -0.07 -0.74
C ILE A 70 8.51 -0.42 0.45
N ALA A 71 8.64 0.49 1.42
CA ALA A 71 9.41 0.19 2.62
C ALA A 71 8.85 -1.02 3.37
N MET A 72 7.52 -1.15 3.42
CA MET A 72 6.89 -2.30 4.06
C MET A 72 7.05 -3.56 3.21
N MET A 73 7.04 -3.43 1.89
CA MET A 73 7.33 -4.53 0.98
C MET A 73 8.74 -5.08 1.24
N ASP A 74 9.72 -4.19 1.38
CA ASP A 74 11.09 -4.58 1.66
C ASP A 74 11.22 -5.29 3.01
N LYS A 75 10.41 -4.87 3.97
CA LYS A 75 10.49 -5.41 5.33
C LYS A 75 9.76 -6.75 5.48
N TYR A 76 8.64 -6.94 4.82
CA TYR A 76 7.75 -8.07 5.06
C TYR A 76 7.57 -9.01 3.88
N ASP A 77 7.95 -8.63 2.67
CA ASP A 77 7.89 -9.52 1.51
C ASP A 77 9.11 -10.41 1.51
N ARG A 78 8.85 -11.66 1.72
CA ARG A 78 9.92 -12.65 1.80
C ARG A 78 9.84 -13.65 0.69
#